data_6ff67bf9957afa8fd6c6f2c705b54efe
#
_entry.id   6ff67bf9957afa8fd6c6f2c705b54efe
#
_cell.length_a   1.000
_cell.length_b   1.000
_cell.length_c   1.000
_cell.angle_alpha   90.00
_cell.angle_beta   90.00
_cell.angle_gamma   90.00
#
_symmetry.space_group_name_H-M   'P 1'
#
loop_
_entity.id
_entity.type
_entity.pdbx_description
1 polymer ?
#
loop_
_entity_poly.entity_id
_entity_poly.type
_entity_poly.pdbx_seq_one_letter_code
_entity_poly.pdbx_strand_id
1 'polypeptide(L)'
;MLDNATVSAWLDAYVHAWKTYDPQAIGALFSDQATYAYDPFNKPVRGRAAIVAFWLEDRDDPGTYDGHYEPIMIEGNRAVTNGRSLYYKQDGSISAEWDNIFVLRFDDEGRCVEYREWYMKRP
;
A
#
# COMPACT_ATOMS: atom_id res chain seq x y z
N MET A 1 14.44 4.85 14.40
CA MET A 1 14.28 6.00 13.50
C MET A 1 13.92 5.51 12.09
N LEU A 2 12.98 6.16 11.46
CA LEU A 2 12.56 5.81 10.10
C LEU A 2 13.65 6.19 9.10
N ASP A 3 13.99 5.28 8.18
CA ASP A 3 14.98 5.52 7.14
C ASP A 3 14.51 4.85 5.82
N ASN A 4 15.28 5.06 4.75
CA ASN A 4 14.95 4.51 3.44
C ASN A 4 14.81 2.98 3.46
N ALA A 5 15.71 2.30 4.15
CA ALA A 5 15.69 0.83 4.22
C ALA A 5 14.42 0.32 4.90
N THR A 6 14.01 0.97 5.99
CA THR A 6 12.79 0.61 6.74
C THR A 6 11.54 0.83 5.88
N VAL A 7 11.45 1.97 5.20
CA VAL A 7 10.30 2.27 4.34
C VAL A 7 10.26 1.33 3.13
N SER A 8 11.41 1.07 2.51
CA SER A 8 11.50 0.13 1.38
C SER A 8 11.06 -1.27 1.79
N ALA A 9 11.48 -1.73 2.97
CA ALA A 9 11.06 -3.04 3.49
C ALA A 9 9.54 -3.08 3.72
N TRP A 10 8.95 -1.99 4.23
CA TRP A 10 7.50 -1.90 4.40
C TRP A 10 6.78 -1.97 3.05
N LEU A 11 7.30 -1.27 2.03
CA LEU A 11 6.72 -1.29 0.68
C LEU A 11 6.81 -2.68 0.06
N ASP A 12 7.91 -3.40 0.25
CA ASP A 12 8.05 -4.78 -0.20
C ASP A 12 7.04 -5.69 0.51
N ALA A 13 6.85 -5.50 1.81
CA ALA A 13 5.84 -6.24 2.58
C ALA A 13 4.42 -5.91 2.13
N TYR A 14 4.17 -4.66 1.75
CA TYR A 14 2.89 -4.22 1.19
C TYR A 14 2.58 -4.97 -0.12
N VAL A 15 3.54 -5.01 -1.04
CA VAL A 15 3.36 -5.72 -2.32
C VAL A 15 3.18 -7.22 -2.07
N HIS A 16 3.96 -7.81 -1.16
CA HIS A 16 3.82 -9.21 -0.79
C HIS A 16 2.42 -9.52 -0.21
N ALA A 17 1.94 -8.67 0.69
CA ALA A 17 0.60 -8.82 1.26
C ALA A 17 -0.49 -8.71 0.19
N TRP A 18 -0.31 -7.80 -0.77
CA TRP A 18 -1.23 -7.65 -1.90
C TRP A 18 -1.23 -8.88 -2.80
N LYS A 19 -0.06 -9.45 -3.07
CA LYS A 19 0.06 -10.64 -3.94
C LYS A 19 -0.47 -11.91 -3.28
N THR A 20 -0.40 -12.02 -1.97
CA THR A 20 -0.85 -13.22 -1.24
C THR A 20 -2.26 -13.10 -0.69
N TYR A 21 -2.73 -11.88 -0.41
CA TYR A 21 -3.95 -11.62 0.35
C TYR A 21 -4.00 -12.41 1.67
N ASP A 22 -2.84 -12.70 2.25
CA ASP A 22 -2.73 -13.32 3.57
C ASP A 22 -3.18 -12.32 4.64
N PRO A 23 -4.23 -12.62 5.41
CA PRO A 23 -4.74 -11.69 6.43
C PRO A 23 -3.69 -11.27 7.46
N GLN A 24 -2.78 -12.19 7.84
CA GLN A 24 -1.73 -11.87 8.79
C GLN A 24 -0.69 -10.92 8.18
N ALA A 25 -0.34 -11.13 6.91
CA ALA A 25 0.60 -10.25 6.22
C ALA A 25 0.02 -8.83 6.03
N ILE A 26 -1.26 -8.73 5.69
CA ILE A 26 -1.95 -7.45 5.58
C ILE A 26 -1.97 -6.76 6.95
N GLY A 27 -2.39 -7.48 7.99
CA GLY A 27 -2.50 -6.92 9.35
C GLY A 27 -1.17 -6.46 9.91
N ALA A 28 -0.07 -7.13 9.56
CA ALA A 28 1.26 -6.78 10.04
C ALA A 28 1.75 -5.42 9.52
N LEU A 29 1.16 -4.91 8.45
CA LEU A 29 1.52 -3.59 7.88
C LEU A 29 1.04 -2.43 8.73
N PHE A 30 -0.02 -2.62 9.51
CA PHE A 30 -0.77 -1.54 10.15
C PHE A 30 -0.79 -1.69 11.67
N SER A 31 -0.77 -0.55 12.37
CA SER A 31 -1.00 -0.54 13.81
C SER A 31 -2.48 -0.85 14.09
N ASP A 32 -2.77 -1.18 15.36
CA ASP A 32 -4.14 -1.57 15.76
C ASP A 32 -5.18 -0.49 15.44
N GLN A 33 -4.83 0.78 15.63
CA GLN A 33 -5.73 1.93 15.43
C GLN A 33 -5.47 2.68 14.12
N ALA A 34 -4.82 2.05 13.16
CA ALA A 34 -4.45 2.69 11.90
C ALA A 34 -5.65 3.20 11.11
N THR A 35 -5.41 4.22 10.30
CA THR A 35 -6.37 4.71 9.31
C THR A 35 -5.83 4.45 7.91
N TYR A 36 -6.74 4.09 7.01
CA TYR A 36 -6.40 3.72 5.64
C TYR A 36 -7.28 4.51 4.68
N ALA A 37 -6.73 5.59 4.13
CA ALA A 37 -7.40 6.43 3.16
C ALA A 37 -6.93 6.03 1.76
N TYR A 38 -7.64 5.12 1.13
CA TYR A 38 -7.29 4.56 -0.18
C TYR A 38 -7.54 5.53 -1.34
N ASP A 39 -8.21 6.65 -1.09
CA ASP A 39 -8.31 7.80 -1.99
C ASP A 39 -8.64 9.05 -1.17
N PRO A 40 -8.53 10.26 -1.76
CA PRO A 40 -8.74 11.50 -0.99
C PRO A 40 -10.21 11.86 -0.76
N PHE A 41 -11.15 11.14 -1.35
CA PHE A 41 -12.57 11.52 -1.33
C PHE A 41 -13.43 10.69 -0.40
N ASN A 42 -13.11 9.38 -0.26
CA ASN A 42 -13.88 8.48 0.58
C ASN A 42 -13.43 8.55 2.03
N LYS A 43 -14.33 8.19 2.95
CA LYS A 43 -13.99 8.06 4.36
C LYS A 43 -12.89 7.02 4.55
N PRO A 44 -11.86 7.32 5.35
CA PRO A 44 -10.84 6.32 5.68
C PRO A 44 -11.44 5.10 6.39
N VAL A 45 -10.86 3.94 6.09
CA VAL A 45 -11.13 2.73 6.84
C VAL A 45 -10.32 2.80 8.13
N ARG A 46 -10.94 2.52 9.28
CA ARG A 46 -10.31 2.69 10.59
C ARG A 46 -10.16 1.36 11.30
N GLY A 47 -8.96 1.13 11.82
CA GLY A 47 -8.61 -0.04 12.60
C GLY A 47 -8.12 -1.20 11.76
N ARG A 48 -7.14 -1.93 12.30
CA ARG A 48 -6.49 -3.05 11.59
C ARG A 48 -7.48 -4.08 11.06
N ALA A 49 -8.42 -4.51 11.90
CA ALA A 49 -9.38 -5.54 11.50
C ALA A 49 -10.24 -5.10 10.31
N ALA A 50 -10.69 -3.85 10.32
CA ALA A 50 -11.49 -3.30 9.23
C ALA A 50 -10.65 -3.14 7.95
N ILE A 51 -9.37 -2.76 8.07
CA ILE A 51 -8.46 -2.64 6.94
C ILE A 51 -8.24 -4.01 6.29
N VAL A 52 -7.98 -5.04 7.09
CA VAL A 52 -7.82 -6.41 6.58
C VAL A 52 -9.08 -6.86 5.86
N ALA A 53 -10.25 -6.65 6.46
CA ALA A 53 -11.52 -7.02 5.84
C ALA A 53 -11.75 -6.28 4.53
N PHE A 54 -11.40 -5.00 4.47
CA PHE A 54 -11.53 -4.18 3.26
C PHE A 54 -10.65 -4.73 2.12
N TRP A 55 -9.41 -5.10 2.42
CA TRP A 55 -8.51 -5.68 1.42
C TRP A 55 -9.03 -7.01 0.88
N LEU A 56 -9.63 -7.83 1.75
CA LEU A 56 -10.10 -9.17 1.37
C LEU A 56 -11.43 -9.15 0.63
N GLU A 57 -12.14 -8.03 0.65
CA GLU A 57 -13.47 -7.91 0.06
C GLU A 57 -13.44 -7.91 -1.46
N ASP A 58 -12.43 -7.27 -2.08
CA ASP A 58 -12.33 -7.13 -3.52
C ASP A 58 -10.90 -7.43 -3.97
N ARG A 59 -10.65 -8.68 -4.32
CA ARG A 59 -9.30 -9.17 -4.62
C ARG A 59 -9.02 -9.14 -6.12
N ASP A 60 -7.79 -8.70 -6.45
CA ASP A 60 -7.28 -8.86 -7.79
C ASP A 60 -6.91 -10.32 -8.06
N ASP A 61 -7.04 -10.77 -9.31
CA ASP A 61 -6.73 -12.15 -9.67
C ASP A 61 -5.21 -12.40 -9.62
N PRO A 62 -4.77 -13.55 -9.11
CA PRO A 62 -3.34 -13.87 -9.05
C PRO A 62 -2.66 -13.79 -10.43
N GLY A 63 -1.47 -13.20 -10.46
CA GLY A 63 -0.67 -13.10 -11.68
C GLY A 63 -1.10 -12.02 -12.66
N THR A 64 -2.13 -11.23 -12.34
CA THR A 64 -2.66 -10.20 -13.23
C THR A 64 -2.20 -8.80 -12.87
N TYR A 65 -1.31 -8.64 -11.87
CA TYR A 65 -0.89 -7.33 -11.39
C TYR A 65 0.49 -7.39 -10.74
N ASP A 66 1.10 -6.23 -10.64
CA ASP A 66 2.36 -6.03 -9.93
C ASP A 66 2.45 -4.58 -9.46
N GLY A 67 3.33 -4.33 -8.51
CA GLY A 67 3.58 -3.00 -7.99
C GLY A 67 5.03 -2.83 -7.59
N HIS A 68 5.55 -1.62 -7.81
CA HIS A 68 6.88 -1.24 -7.36
C HIS A 68 6.85 0.19 -6.88
N TYR A 69 7.24 0.40 -5.63
CA TYR A 69 7.19 1.69 -4.97
C TYR A 69 8.50 1.95 -4.23
N GLU A 70 8.87 3.23 -4.12
CA GLU A 70 10.08 3.62 -3.40
C GLU A 70 9.86 4.90 -2.61
N PRO A 71 10.58 5.10 -1.50
CA PRO A 71 10.49 6.35 -0.75
C PRO A 71 11.16 7.48 -1.53
N ILE A 72 10.53 8.65 -1.55
CA ILE A 72 11.09 9.85 -2.16
C ILE A 72 11.36 10.94 -1.15
N MET A 73 10.77 10.85 0.05
CA MET A 73 11.01 11.80 1.14
C MET A 73 10.68 11.14 2.47
N ILE A 74 11.54 11.35 3.46
CA ILE A 74 11.33 10.91 4.84
C ILE A 74 11.61 12.07 5.76
N GLU A 75 10.68 12.33 6.69
CA GLU A 75 10.84 13.35 7.73
C GLU A 75 10.24 12.82 9.03
N GLY A 76 11.08 12.61 10.05
CA GLY A 76 10.64 12.06 11.31
C GLY A 76 10.06 10.66 11.13
N ASN A 77 8.81 10.48 11.52
CA ASN A 77 8.08 9.21 11.36
C ASN A 77 7.16 9.18 10.13
N ARG A 78 7.36 10.10 9.19
CA ARG A 78 6.56 10.22 7.97
C ARG A 78 7.38 9.92 6.74
N ALA A 79 6.73 9.33 5.73
CA ALA A 79 7.34 9.08 4.45
C ALA A 79 6.36 9.40 3.32
N VAL A 80 6.91 9.91 2.22
CA VAL A 80 6.19 10.02 0.95
C VAL A 80 6.84 9.03 0.01
N THR A 81 6.04 8.21 -0.65
CA THR A 81 6.51 7.20 -1.59
C THR A 81 5.86 7.38 -2.94
N ASN A 82 6.55 6.97 -3.98
CA ASN A 82 6.02 7.01 -5.34
C ASN A 82 6.30 5.67 -6.03
N GLY A 83 5.43 5.27 -6.91
CA GLY A 83 5.62 4.05 -7.67
C GLY A 83 4.55 3.81 -8.69
N ARG A 84 4.56 2.61 -9.24
CA ARG A 84 3.64 2.19 -10.29
C ARG A 84 2.93 0.92 -9.92
N SER A 85 1.64 0.87 -10.24
CA SER A 85 0.84 -0.34 -10.20
C SER A 85 0.51 -0.72 -11.63
N LEU A 86 0.76 -1.98 -11.98
CA LEU A 86 0.55 -2.50 -13.33
C LEU A 86 -0.47 -3.62 -13.29
N TYR A 87 -1.36 -3.63 -14.26
CA TYR A 87 -2.32 -4.71 -14.45
C TYR A 87 -2.12 -5.31 -15.84
N TYR A 88 -2.26 -6.63 -15.95
CA TYR A 88 -1.95 -7.38 -17.16
C TYR A 88 -3.17 -8.12 -17.68
N LYS A 89 -3.24 -8.24 -19.00
CA LYS A 89 -4.19 -9.14 -19.69
C LYS A 89 -3.65 -10.57 -19.66
N GLN A 90 -4.47 -11.53 -20.08
CA GLN A 90 -4.06 -12.93 -20.14
C GLN A 90 -2.86 -13.18 -21.04
N ASP A 91 -2.68 -12.37 -22.08
CA ASP A 91 -1.56 -12.49 -23.01
C ASP A 91 -0.25 -11.84 -22.47
N GLY A 92 -0.29 -11.29 -21.27
CA GLY A 92 0.86 -10.65 -20.62
C GLY A 92 1.05 -9.17 -20.97
N SER A 93 0.23 -8.62 -21.85
CA SER A 93 0.29 -7.19 -22.17
C SER A 93 -0.34 -6.36 -21.04
N ILE A 94 0.07 -5.08 -20.94
CA ILE A 94 -0.43 -4.18 -19.91
C ILE A 94 -1.86 -3.75 -20.25
N SER A 95 -2.80 -3.96 -19.32
CA SER A 95 -4.18 -3.48 -19.43
C SER A 95 -4.38 -2.13 -18.77
N ALA A 96 -3.65 -1.83 -17.69
CA ALA A 96 -3.71 -0.54 -17.01
C ALA A 96 -2.41 -0.29 -16.26
N GLU A 97 -2.03 0.98 -16.20
CA GLU A 97 -0.86 1.44 -15.45
C GLU A 97 -1.28 2.65 -14.62
N TRP A 98 -0.89 2.64 -13.34
CA TRP A 98 -1.22 3.70 -12.39
C TRP A 98 0.06 4.25 -11.79
N ASP A 99 0.12 5.58 -11.63
CA ASP A 99 1.15 6.23 -10.82
C ASP A 99 0.55 6.47 -9.43
N ASN A 100 1.26 6.02 -8.40
CA ASN A 100 0.78 6.05 -7.02
C ASN A 100 1.69 6.91 -6.14
N ILE A 101 1.07 7.74 -5.30
CA ILE A 101 1.73 8.43 -4.21
C ILE A 101 1.09 7.92 -2.92
N PHE A 102 1.93 7.45 -1.98
CA PHE A 102 1.49 7.16 -0.62
C PHE A 102 2.10 8.18 0.33
N VAL A 103 1.29 8.71 1.22
CA VAL A 103 1.75 9.52 2.35
C VAL A 103 1.52 8.69 3.61
N LEU A 104 2.60 8.34 4.29
CA LEU A 104 2.59 7.34 5.36
C LEU A 104 3.12 7.95 6.66
N ARG A 105 2.54 7.53 7.78
CA ARG A 105 3.07 7.81 9.11
C ARG A 105 3.21 6.48 9.84
N PHE A 106 4.32 6.31 10.55
CA PHE A 106 4.69 5.06 11.21
C PHE A 106 4.80 5.24 12.72
N ASP A 107 4.58 4.14 13.45
CA ASP A 107 4.87 4.07 14.88
C ASP A 107 6.32 3.61 15.09
N ASP A 108 6.73 3.49 16.36
CA ASP A 108 8.10 3.10 16.73
C ASP A 108 8.40 1.64 16.40
N GLU A 109 7.37 0.83 16.12
CA GLU A 109 7.52 -0.59 15.77
C GLU A 109 7.57 -0.81 14.26
N GLY A 110 7.52 0.27 13.46
CA GLY A 110 7.56 0.16 12.00
C GLY A 110 6.24 -0.19 11.35
N ARG A 111 5.13 -0.09 12.09
CA ARG A 111 3.80 -0.28 11.54
C ARG A 111 3.21 1.04 11.10
N CYS A 112 2.44 1.01 10.02
CA CYS A 112 1.78 2.20 9.51
C CYS A 112 0.60 2.59 10.40
N VAL A 113 0.57 3.84 10.85
CA VAL A 113 -0.53 4.41 11.66
C VAL A 113 -1.50 5.18 10.81
N GLU A 114 -1.00 5.78 9.73
CA GLU A 114 -1.83 6.54 8.80
C GLU A 114 -1.34 6.31 7.39
N TYR A 115 -2.23 5.83 6.54
CA TYR A 115 -1.99 5.56 5.13
C TYR A 115 -2.89 6.46 4.32
N ARG A 116 -2.32 7.19 3.38
CA ARG A 116 -3.07 8.02 2.43
C ARG A 116 -2.54 7.76 1.04
N GLU A 117 -3.44 7.63 0.07
CA GLU A 117 -3.06 7.30 -1.31
C GLU A 117 -3.71 8.24 -2.30
N TRP A 118 -2.93 8.63 -3.31
CA TRP A 118 -3.38 9.26 -4.55
C TRP A 118 -2.91 8.37 -5.69
N TYR A 119 -3.76 8.21 -6.68
CA TYR A 119 -3.39 7.42 -7.85
C TYR A 119 -3.93 8.07 -9.12
N MET A 120 -3.15 7.95 -10.20
CA MET A 120 -3.50 8.51 -11.48
C MET A 120 -3.26 7.47 -12.56
N LYS A 121 -4.28 7.19 -13.36
CA LYS A 121 -4.18 6.21 -14.44
C LYS A 121 -3.50 6.84 -15.65
N ARG A 122 -2.61 6.09 -16.28
CA ARG A 122 -2.02 6.47 -17.56
C ARG A 122 -3.14 6.57 -18.62
N PRO A 123 -3.22 7.71 -19.35
CA PRO A 123 -4.22 7.88 -20.38
C PRO A 123 -4.00 6.93 -21.57
#